data_9b2782d6cd28d61b66ccfa8fd12b6daf
#
_entry.id   9b2782d6cd28d61b66ccfa8fd12b6daf
#
_cell.length_a   1.000
_cell.length_b   1.000
_cell.length_c   1.000
_cell.angle_alpha   90.00
_cell.angle_beta   90.00
_cell.angle_gamma   90.00
#
_symmetry.space_group_name_H-M   'P 1'
#
loop_
_entity.id
_entity.type
_entity.pdbx_description
1 polymer ?
#
loop_
_entity_poly.entity_id
_entity_poly.type
_entity_poly.pdbx_seq_one_letter_code
_entity_poly.pdbx_strand_id
1 'polypeptide(L)'
;MKHRSAKAQADLTVIRARAGLVRSRTALINTARGLSKSYGERLRGCNPRNMNPEKAEQLSPELQAALEPLLAAIEALSERIHEYNQQIEKIAGESYPQAARLEQVKGVGTLIALTYMLTLEDPHRFRKSRDVGCYVGLQPGRRNSGKSEPQLHISKEARVMCA
;
A
#
# COMPACT_ATOMS: atom_id res chain seq x y z
N MET A 1 -21.57 -17.90 1.92
CA MET A 1 -20.45 -17.09 2.39
C MET A 1 -21.03 -15.78 2.94
N LYS A 2 -20.78 -15.43 4.22
CA LYS A 2 -21.27 -14.15 4.77
C LYS A 2 -20.51 -13.01 4.10
N HIS A 3 -21.21 -12.07 3.48
CA HIS A 3 -20.61 -10.88 2.88
C HIS A 3 -20.16 -9.91 3.99
N ARG A 4 -19.18 -9.07 3.68
CA ARG A 4 -18.75 -7.97 4.58
C ARG A 4 -19.91 -7.01 4.84
N SER A 5 -19.94 -6.41 6.02
CA SER A 5 -20.90 -5.34 6.33
C SER A 5 -20.66 -4.12 5.43
N ALA A 6 -21.69 -3.33 5.19
CA ALA A 6 -21.57 -2.11 4.39
C ALA A 6 -20.54 -1.14 4.98
N LYS A 7 -20.47 -1.04 6.33
CA LYS A 7 -19.49 -0.22 7.03
C LYS A 7 -18.07 -0.70 6.78
N ALA A 8 -17.79 -1.99 7.01
CA ALA A 8 -16.44 -2.55 6.77
C ALA A 8 -16.01 -2.42 5.29
N GLN A 9 -16.96 -2.53 4.36
CA GLN A 9 -16.69 -2.33 2.93
C GLN A 9 -16.36 -0.86 2.63
N ALA A 10 -17.07 0.10 3.23
CA ALA A 10 -16.79 1.54 3.07
C ALA A 10 -15.39 1.88 3.62
N ASP A 11 -15.07 1.43 4.85
CA ASP A 11 -13.79 1.68 5.48
C ASP A 11 -12.62 1.04 4.69
N LEU A 12 -12.82 -0.17 4.17
CA LEU A 12 -11.83 -0.81 3.29
C LEU A 12 -11.63 -0.04 1.97
N THR A 13 -12.68 0.62 1.47
CA THR A 13 -12.59 1.44 0.25
C THR A 13 -11.70 2.65 0.48
N VAL A 14 -11.70 3.27 1.65
CA VAL A 14 -10.77 4.35 2.02
C VAL A 14 -9.31 3.88 1.93
N ILE A 15 -9.02 2.69 2.47
CA ILE A 15 -7.67 2.10 2.41
C ILE A 15 -7.25 1.83 0.95
N ARG A 16 -8.16 1.31 0.13
CA ARG A 16 -7.91 1.03 -1.29
C ARG A 16 -7.70 2.30 -2.11
N ALA A 17 -8.47 3.35 -1.85
CA ALA A 17 -8.28 4.65 -2.49
C ALA A 17 -6.88 5.21 -2.19
N ARG A 18 -6.48 5.19 -0.90
CA ARG A 18 -5.12 5.58 -0.51
C ARG A 18 -4.05 4.75 -1.24
N ALA A 19 -4.22 3.44 -1.32
CA ALA A 19 -3.28 2.56 -2.02
C ALA A 19 -3.18 2.90 -3.51
N GLY A 20 -4.29 3.30 -4.15
CA GLY A 20 -4.31 3.83 -5.51
C GLY A 20 -3.43 5.07 -5.67
N LEU A 21 -3.60 6.06 -4.77
CA LEU A 21 -2.78 7.28 -4.79
C LEU A 21 -1.29 6.99 -4.58
N VAL A 22 -0.95 6.06 -3.68
CA VAL A 22 0.45 5.65 -3.46
C VAL A 22 1.05 5.04 -4.73
N ARG A 23 0.32 4.18 -5.43
CA ARG A 23 0.78 3.61 -6.71
C ARG A 23 1.00 4.70 -7.77
N SER A 24 0.05 5.62 -7.92
CA SER A 24 0.15 6.73 -8.87
C SER A 24 1.35 7.62 -8.56
N ARG A 25 1.53 8.01 -7.30
CA ARG A 25 2.69 8.78 -6.87
C ARG A 25 4.01 8.08 -7.18
N THR A 26 4.09 6.78 -6.89
CA THR A 26 5.30 5.98 -7.16
C THR A 26 5.60 5.93 -8.66
N ALA A 27 4.59 5.77 -9.49
CA ALA A 27 4.74 5.79 -10.95
C ALA A 27 5.29 7.14 -11.43
N LEU A 28 4.73 8.27 -10.97
CA LEU A 28 5.21 9.60 -11.32
C LEU A 28 6.65 9.85 -10.85
N ILE A 29 7.01 9.43 -9.64
CA ILE A 29 8.39 9.53 -9.12
C ILE A 29 9.36 8.76 -10.03
N ASN A 30 8.99 7.54 -10.42
CA ASN A 30 9.83 6.72 -11.30
C ASN A 30 9.95 7.35 -12.70
N THR A 31 8.88 7.94 -13.21
CA THR A 31 8.88 8.70 -14.48
C THR A 31 9.81 9.90 -14.40
N ALA A 32 9.69 10.73 -13.37
CA ALA A 32 10.55 11.91 -13.19
C ALA A 32 12.03 11.54 -13.10
N ARG A 33 12.36 10.48 -12.33
CA ARG A 33 13.72 9.96 -12.24
C ARG A 33 14.24 9.39 -13.57
N GLY A 34 13.37 8.69 -14.29
CA GLY A 34 13.71 8.13 -15.61
C GLY A 34 14.03 9.21 -16.62
N LEU A 35 13.19 10.25 -16.69
CA LEU A 35 13.39 11.40 -17.57
C LEU A 35 14.68 12.16 -17.25
N SER A 36 14.94 12.43 -15.97
CA SER A 36 16.20 13.08 -15.56
C SER A 36 17.42 12.26 -15.97
N LYS A 37 17.35 10.94 -15.75
CA LYS A 37 18.46 10.04 -16.12
C LYS A 37 18.67 9.97 -17.64
N SER A 38 17.61 9.92 -18.44
CA SER A 38 17.72 9.91 -19.90
C SER A 38 18.28 11.21 -20.48
N TYR A 39 18.08 12.32 -19.77
CA TYR A 39 18.65 13.62 -20.10
C TYR A 39 20.12 13.78 -19.64
N GLY A 40 20.65 12.80 -18.90
CA GLY A 40 22.02 12.82 -18.36
C GLY A 40 22.14 13.46 -16.98
N GLU A 41 21.05 13.89 -16.38
CA GLU A 41 21.01 14.53 -15.07
C GLU A 41 20.37 13.63 -14.01
N ARG A 42 20.45 14.03 -12.74
CA ARG A 42 19.87 13.25 -11.62
C ARG A 42 19.15 14.15 -10.63
N LEU A 43 17.93 13.80 -10.28
CA LEU A 43 17.22 14.31 -9.13
C LEU A 43 17.87 13.75 -7.84
N ARG A 44 18.63 14.61 -7.13
CA ARG A 44 19.37 14.21 -5.91
C ARG A 44 18.52 14.38 -4.66
N GLY A 45 18.78 13.55 -3.66
CA GLY A 45 18.13 13.65 -2.34
C GLY A 45 16.62 13.46 -2.36
N CYS A 46 16.06 12.88 -3.42
CA CYS A 46 14.62 12.72 -3.60
C CYS A 46 14.13 11.42 -3.01
N ASN A 47 13.24 11.51 -2.05
CA ASN A 47 12.43 10.39 -1.56
C ASN A 47 10.93 10.74 -1.75
N PRO A 48 10.02 9.78 -1.58
CA PRO A 48 8.59 10.05 -1.78
C PRO A 48 7.98 11.12 -0.88
N ARG A 49 8.67 11.55 0.19
CA ARG A 49 8.16 12.54 1.15
C ARG A 49 8.61 13.95 0.83
N ASN A 50 9.73 14.11 0.11
CA ASN A 50 10.33 15.42 -0.18
C ASN A 50 10.45 15.70 -1.68
N MET A 51 9.69 15.00 -2.51
CA MET A 51 9.65 15.20 -3.96
C MET A 51 8.68 16.34 -4.25
N ASN A 52 9.21 17.54 -4.42
CA ASN A 52 8.49 18.80 -4.66
C ASN A 52 9.15 19.56 -5.84
N PRO A 53 8.53 20.62 -6.38
CA PRO A 53 9.07 21.40 -7.49
C PRO A 53 10.46 22.00 -7.25
N GLU A 54 10.81 22.39 -6.02
CA GLU A 54 12.12 22.93 -5.67
C GLU A 54 13.28 21.99 -6.06
N LYS A 55 13.01 20.67 -6.15
CA LYS A 55 14.01 19.68 -6.57
C LYS A 55 14.41 19.81 -8.05
N ALA A 56 13.58 20.47 -8.85
CA ALA A 56 13.92 20.77 -10.24
C ALA A 56 14.87 21.95 -10.41
N GLU A 57 15.01 22.85 -9.42
CA GLU A 57 15.88 24.04 -9.49
C GLU A 57 17.34 23.71 -9.74
N GLN A 58 17.77 22.49 -9.43
CA GLN A 58 19.15 22.01 -9.62
C GLN A 58 19.41 21.43 -11.03
N LEU A 59 18.40 21.44 -11.87
CA LEU A 59 18.42 20.84 -13.22
C LEU A 59 18.55 21.94 -14.29
N SER A 60 18.91 21.53 -15.50
CA SER A 60 18.90 22.44 -16.67
C SER A 60 17.51 23.05 -16.88
N PRO A 61 17.42 24.28 -17.41
CA PRO A 61 16.13 25.00 -17.55
C PRO A 61 15.08 24.22 -18.36
N GLU A 62 15.51 23.50 -19.40
CA GLU A 62 14.64 22.71 -20.26
C GLU A 62 14.06 21.50 -19.49
N LEU A 63 14.91 20.81 -18.72
CA LEU A 63 14.49 19.68 -17.93
C LEU A 63 13.64 20.14 -16.73
N GLN A 64 13.98 21.26 -16.12
CA GLN A 64 13.18 21.88 -15.06
C GLN A 64 11.77 22.15 -15.56
N ALA A 65 11.60 22.84 -16.68
CA ALA A 65 10.28 23.16 -17.25
C ALA A 65 9.46 21.89 -17.55
N ALA A 66 10.11 20.81 -17.97
CA ALA A 66 9.44 19.54 -18.25
C ALA A 66 9.04 18.77 -16.98
N LEU A 67 9.81 18.87 -15.90
CA LEU A 67 9.58 18.10 -14.67
C LEU A 67 8.74 18.83 -13.63
N GLU A 68 8.71 20.15 -13.62
CA GLU A 68 7.97 20.96 -12.65
C GLU A 68 6.49 20.55 -12.51
N PRO A 69 5.69 20.36 -13.59
CA PRO A 69 4.32 19.90 -13.46
C PRO A 69 4.20 18.49 -12.86
N LEU A 70 5.16 17.60 -13.16
CA LEU A 70 5.21 16.26 -12.60
C LEU A 70 5.49 16.27 -11.09
N LEU A 71 6.43 17.12 -10.66
CA LEU A 71 6.79 17.27 -9.25
C LEU A 71 5.66 17.91 -8.45
N ALA A 72 4.96 18.89 -9.01
CA ALA A 72 3.77 19.49 -8.40
C ALA A 72 2.65 18.45 -8.21
N ALA A 73 2.42 17.60 -9.20
CA ALA A 73 1.46 16.51 -9.08
C ALA A 73 1.87 15.46 -8.00
N ILE A 74 3.16 15.16 -7.85
CA ILE A 74 3.68 14.26 -6.82
C ILE A 74 3.45 14.86 -5.42
N GLU A 75 3.68 16.16 -5.26
CA GLU A 75 3.46 16.90 -4.01
C GLU A 75 1.98 16.87 -3.62
N ALA A 76 1.08 17.24 -4.53
CA ALA A 76 -0.36 17.18 -4.30
C ALA A 76 -0.85 15.76 -3.93
N LEU A 77 -0.35 14.72 -4.60
CA LEU A 77 -0.63 13.34 -4.22
C LEU A 77 -0.12 12.99 -2.82
N SER A 78 1.02 13.55 -2.42
CA SER A 78 1.61 13.30 -1.09
C SER A 78 0.75 13.90 0.02
N GLU A 79 0.20 15.10 -0.19
CA GLU A 79 -0.76 15.74 0.71
C GLU A 79 -2.03 14.92 0.86
N ARG A 80 -2.63 14.47 -0.26
CA ARG A 80 -3.82 13.62 -0.23
C ARG A 80 -3.58 12.30 0.47
N ILE A 81 -2.42 11.68 0.26
CA ILE A 81 -2.04 10.46 0.99
C ILE A 81 -1.92 10.72 2.49
N HIS A 82 -1.42 11.88 2.89
CA HIS A 82 -1.36 12.28 4.30
C HIS A 82 -2.75 12.42 4.91
N GLU A 83 -3.68 13.09 4.23
CA GLU A 83 -5.08 13.21 4.66
C GLU A 83 -5.74 11.83 4.84
N TYR A 84 -5.54 10.92 3.90
CA TYR A 84 -6.01 9.54 4.01
C TYR A 84 -5.40 8.78 5.20
N ASN A 85 -4.12 9.02 5.52
CA ASN A 85 -3.49 8.42 6.70
C ASN A 85 -4.19 8.88 7.97
N GLN A 86 -4.45 10.19 8.12
CA GLN A 86 -5.18 10.74 9.26
C GLN A 86 -6.59 10.16 9.37
N GLN A 87 -7.30 10.06 8.25
CA GLN A 87 -8.63 9.46 8.21
C GLN A 87 -8.60 7.98 8.64
N ILE A 88 -7.62 7.21 8.19
CA ILE A 88 -7.44 5.79 8.56
C ILE A 88 -7.15 5.65 10.05
N GLU A 89 -6.29 6.49 10.61
CA GLU A 89 -6.00 6.51 12.05
C GLU A 89 -7.25 6.82 12.88
N LYS A 90 -8.04 7.79 12.44
CA LYS A 90 -9.32 8.14 13.06
C LYS A 90 -10.31 6.96 13.02
N ILE A 91 -10.49 6.34 11.84
CA ILE A 91 -11.36 5.16 11.70
C ILE A 91 -10.90 4.02 12.61
N ALA A 92 -9.59 3.76 12.68
CA ALA A 92 -9.04 2.72 13.54
C ALA A 92 -9.33 3.00 15.03
N GLY A 93 -9.08 4.22 15.51
CA GLY A 93 -9.30 4.59 16.91
C GLY A 93 -10.77 4.59 17.33
N GLU A 94 -11.65 5.14 16.49
CA GLU A 94 -13.07 5.30 16.83
C GLU A 94 -13.89 4.02 16.61
N SER A 95 -13.63 3.30 15.51
CA SER A 95 -14.49 2.18 15.09
C SER A 95 -13.88 0.80 15.33
N TYR A 96 -12.56 0.72 15.46
CA TYR A 96 -11.84 -0.55 15.56
C TYR A 96 -10.76 -0.53 16.66
N PRO A 97 -11.08 -0.21 17.92
CA PRO A 97 -10.08 -0.08 19.00
C PRO A 97 -9.27 -1.36 19.23
N GLN A 98 -9.80 -2.52 18.82
CA GLN A 98 -9.08 -3.79 18.91
C GLN A 98 -7.86 -3.84 17.95
N ALA A 99 -7.75 -2.95 16.96
CA ALA A 99 -6.58 -2.85 16.08
C ALA A 99 -5.29 -2.60 16.88
N ALA A 100 -5.37 -1.86 17.98
CA ALA A 100 -4.25 -1.60 18.87
C ALA A 100 -3.58 -2.88 19.42
N ARG A 101 -4.32 -3.98 19.55
CA ARG A 101 -3.74 -5.29 19.95
C ARG A 101 -2.80 -5.86 18.87
N LEU A 102 -3.11 -5.64 17.59
CA LEU A 102 -2.27 -6.10 16.49
C LEU A 102 -1.03 -5.22 16.31
N GLU A 103 -1.10 -3.95 16.69
CA GLU A 103 0.04 -3.02 16.64
C GLU A 103 1.15 -3.36 17.63
N GLN A 104 0.88 -4.20 18.63
CA GLN A 104 1.91 -4.74 19.53
C GLN A 104 2.88 -5.67 18.81
N VAL A 105 2.51 -6.20 17.65
CA VAL A 105 3.40 -7.02 16.82
C VAL A 105 4.37 -6.12 16.07
N LYS A 106 5.66 -6.33 16.27
CA LYS A 106 6.71 -5.54 15.61
C LYS A 106 6.55 -5.53 14.10
N GLY A 107 6.44 -4.33 13.52
CA GLY A 107 6.26 -4.12 12.08
C GLY A 107 4.80 -4.03 11.63
N VAL A 108 3.84 -4.21 12.53
CA VAL A 108 2.42 -3.99 12.25
C VAL A 108 2.02 -2.61 12.73
N GLY A 109 1.76 -1.70 11.80
CA GLY A 109 1.19 -0.38 12.09
C GLY A 109 -0.33 -0.36 11.84
N THR A 110 -0.97 0.78 12.18
CA THR A 110 -2.43 0.99 12.10
C THR A 110 -3.03 0.58 10.76
N LEU A 111 -2.39 0.95 9.66
CA LEU A 111 -2.85 0.59 8.31
C LEU A 111 -2.93 -0.93 8.11
N ILE A 112 -1.89 -1.67 8.53
CA ILE A 112 -1.83 -3.13 8.38
C ILE A 112 -2.87 -3.78 9.32
N ALA A 113 -2.91 -3.35 10.58
CA ALA A 113 -3.84 -3.85 11.59
C ALA A 113 -5.29 -3.67 11.13
N LEU A 114 -5.65 -2.46 10.70
CA LEU A 114 -7.00 -2.16 10.22
C LEU A 114 -7.34 -2.93 8.94
N THR A 115 -6.42 -2.99 7.97
CA THR A 115 -6.63 -3.77 6.74
C THR A 115 -6.90 -5.24 7.03
N TYR A 116 -6.13 -5.83 7.94
CA TYR A 116 -6.29 -7.21 8.36
C TYR A 116 -7.66 -7.44 9.00
N MET A 117 -8.06 -6.58 9.95
CA MET A 117 -9.36 -6.66 10.62
C MET A 117 -10.52 -6.52 9.64
N LEU A 118 -10.49 -5.53 8.77
CA LEU A 118 -11.53 -5.31 7.75
C LEU A 118 -11.59 -6.44 6.71
N THR A 119 -10.45 -7.09 6.47
CA THR A 119 -10.39 -8.24 5.55
C THR A 119 -11.02 -9.48 6.17
N LEU A 120 -10.79 -9.73 7.44
CA LEU A 120 -11.35 -10.88 8.16
C LEU A 120 -12.77 -10.64 8.64
N GLU A 121 -13.04 -9.45 9.18
CA GLU A 121 -14.27 -8.96 9.80
C GLU A 121 -14.76 -9.84 10.97
N ASP A 122 -15.19 -11.06 10.68
CA ASP A 122 -15.62 -12.03 11.68
C ASP A 122 -14.64 -13.22 11.70
N PRO A 123 -13.77 -13.35 12.72
CA PRO A 123 -12.83 -14.45 12.83
C PRO A 123 -13.53 -15.80 13.06
N HIS A 124 -14.75 -15.84 13.59
CA HIS A 124 -15.50 -17.08 13.83
C HIS A 124 -16.00 -17.77 12.56
N ARG A 125 -15.94 -17.10 11.40
CA ARG A 125 -16.22 -17.71 10.10
C ARG A 125 -15.18 -18.76 9.68
N PHE A 126 -14.01 -18.76 10.32
CA PHE A 126 -12.95 -19.72 10.05
C PHE A 126 -12.97 -20.83 11.10
N ARG A 127 -12.99 -22.08 10.64
CA ARG A 127 -12.99 -23.25 11.56
C ARG A 127 -11.64 -23.42 12.27
N LYS A 128 -10.54 -23.07 11.60
CA LYS A 128 -9.17 -23.19 12.10
C LYS A 128 -8.40 -21.93 11.76
N SER A 129 -7.46 -21.53 12.61
CA SER A 129 -6.57 -20.38 12.38
C SER A 129 -5.77 -20.49 11.08
N ARG A 130 -5.44 -21.71 10.65
CA ARG A 130 -4.79 -22.01 9.37
C ARG A 130 -5.59 -21.54 8.18
N ASP A 131 -6.91 -21.56 8.26
CA ASP A 131 -7.80 -21.15 7.16
C ASP A 131 -7.70 -19.65 6.89
N VAL A 132 -7.34 -18.86 7.90
CA VAL A 132 -7.05 -17.42 7.77
C VAL A 132 -5.84 -17.19 6.86
N GLY A 133 -4.77 -17.94 7.08
CA GLY A 133 -3.58 -17.88 6.22
C GLY A 133 -3.90 -18.18 4.75
N CYS A 134 -4.76 -19.18 4.51
CA CYS A 134 -5.25 -19.50 3.17
C CYS A 134 -6.06 -18.35 2.57
N TYR A 135 -6.95 -17.76 3.35
CA TYR A 135 -7.83 -16.68 2.91
C TYR A 135 -7.08 -15.40 2.52
N VAL A 136 -6.01 -15.06 3.26
CA VAL A 136 -5.16 -13.91 2.96
C VAL A 136 -4.02 -14.23 1.97
N GLY A 137 -4.00 -15.43 1.40
CA GLY A 137 -3.02 -15.83 0.38
C GLY A 137 -1.62 -16.12 0.91
N LEU A 138 -1.48 -16.41 2.20
CA LEU A 138 -0.21 -16.77 2.82
C LEU A 138 0.11 -18.29 2.73
N GLN A 139 -0.52 -19.00 1.79
CA GLN A 139 -0.20 -20.40 1.56
C GLN A 139 1.06 -20.55 0.71
N PRO A 140 1.95 -21.48 1.06
CA PRO A 140 3.02 -21.90 0.15
C PRO A 140 2.42 -22.46 -1.15
N GLY A 141 3.00 -22.07 -2.27
CA GLY A 141 2.66 -22.70 -3.54
C GLY A 141 2.88 -24.22 -3.42
N ARG A 142 1.97 -25.02 -3.99
CA ARG A 142 2.11 -26.48 -4.03
C ARG A 142 2.48 -26.92 -5.44
N ARG A 143 3.54 -27.68 -5.54
CA ARG A 143 3.96 -28.35 -6.79
C ARG A 143 4.29 -29.80 -6.45
N ASN A 144 3.24 -30.54 -6.09
CA ASN A 144 3.41 -31.96 -5.75
C ASN A 144 3.40 -32.79 -7.04
N SER A 145 4.41 -33.63 -7.21
CA SER A 145 4.46 -34.65 -8.27
C SER A 145 4.91 -36.00 -7.66
N GLY A 146 4.00 -36.94 -7.58
CA GLY A 146 4.26 -38.26 -7.01
C GLY A 146 4.72 -38.18 -5.55
N LYS A 147 5.92 -38.66 -5.26
CA LYS A 147 6.51 -38.64 -3.90
C LYS A 147 7.26 -37.35 -3.53
N SER A 148 7.33 -36.39 -4.45
CA SER A 148 8.05 -35.12 -4.24
C SER A 148 7.11 -34.03 -3.76
N GLU A 149 7.36 -33.49 -2.56
CA GLU A 149 6.65 -32.34 -1.96
C GLU A 149 7.65 -31.21 -1.66
N PRO A 150 8.13 -30.47 -2.67
CA PRO A 150 9.07 -29.38 -2.43
C PRO A 150 8.39 -28.25 -1.65
N GLN A 151 9.07 -27.70 -0.65
CA GLN A 151 8.64 -26.46 0.01
C GLN A 151 8.84 -25.30 -0.95
N LEU A 152 7.73 -24.73 -1.44
CA LEU A 152 7.73 -23.56 -2.30
C LEU A 152 7.48 -22.29 -1.47
N HIS A 153 7.89 -21.14 -2.03
CA HIS A 153 7.61 -19.85 -1.43
C HIS A 153 6.09 -19.55 -1.43
N ILE A 154 5.68 -18.60 -0.57
CA ILE A 154 4.30 -18.12 -0.50
C ILE A 154 3.83 -17.73 -1.89
N SER A 155 2.68 -18.25 -2.33
CA SER A 155 2.07 -17.86 -3.58
C SER A 155 1.70 -16.36 -3.51
N LYS A 156 2.13 -15.56 -4.47
CA LYS A 156 1.77 -14.13 -4.56
C LYS A 156 0.32 -13.90 -4.98
N GLU A 157 -0.52 -14.92 -4.89
CA GLU A 157 -1.94 -14.91 -5.29
C GLU A 157 -2.88 -14.29 -4.25
N ALA A 158 -2.35 -13.54 -3.28
CA ALA A 158 -3.15 -12.77 -2.32
C ALA A 158 -3.94 -11.67 -3.03
N ARG A 159 -5.01 -12.05 -3.72
CA ARG A 159 -5.95 -11.14 -4.42
C ARG A 159 -6.69 -10.18 -3.48
N VAL A 160 -6.61 -10.38 -2.17
CA VAL A 160 -7.48 -9.69 -1.22
C VAL A 160 -6.84 -8.45 -0.59
N MET A 161 -5.52 -8.39 -0.47
CA MET A 161 -4.83 -7.27 0.19
C MET A 161 -4.21 -6.25 -0.79
N CYS A 162 -4.09 -6.55 -2.07
CA CYS A 162 -3.41 -5.69 -3.05
C CYS A 162 -4.32 -5.14 -4.16
N ALA A 163 -5.63 -5.33 -4.09
CA ALA A 163 -6.58 -4.77 -5.05
C ALA A 163 -7.28 -3.52 -4.50
#